data_e663f0418beb0cc5eaf7235e32023dc0
#
_entry.id   e663f0418beb0cc5eaf7235e32023dc0
#
_cell.length_a   1.000
_cell.length_b   1.000
_cell.length_c   1.000
_cell.angle_alpha   90.00
_cell.angle_beta   90.00
_cell.angle_gamma   90.00
#
_symmetry.space_group_name_H-M   'P 1'
#
loop_
_entity.id
_entity.type
_entity.pdbx_description
1 polymer ?
#
loop_
_entity_poly.entity_id
_entity_poly.type
_entity_poly.pdbx_seq_one_letter_code
_entity_poly.pdbx_strand_id
1 'polypeptide(L)' 'MFKVIGFAHDNFTARVVACVRDELRMETDPPFTIKNTEHGRHVSVTIEPMCESSQQVLAIYSRLSGMDGLVMLL' A
#
# COMPACT_ATOMS: atom_id res chain seq x y z
N MET A 1 8.14 -6.41 2.53
CA MET A 1 6.79 -6.65 1.97
C MET A 1 5.74 -6.03 2.86
N PHE A 2 4.79 -5.33 2.26
CA PHE A 2 3.67 -4.72 2.98
C PHE A 2 2.38 -5.32 2.46
N LYS A 3 1.47 -5.67 3.34
CA LYS A 3 0.15 -6.12 2.97
C LYS A 3 -0.88 -5.15 3.53
N VAL A 4 -1.65 -4.53 2.65
CA VAL A 4 -2.56 -3.45 2.99
C VAL A 4 -3.96 -3.85 2.56
N ILE A 5 -4.89 -3.84 3.49
CA ILE A 5 -6.28 -4.17 3.22
C ILE A 5 -7.13 -2.92 3.45
N GLY A 6 -7.94 -2.58 2.48
CA GLY A 6 -8.79 -1.40 2.57
C GLY A 6 -10.09 -1.58 1.81
N PHE A 7 -10.94 -0.56 1.89
CA PHE A 7 -12.19 -0.53 1.13
C PHE A 7 -11.88 -0.35 -0.36
N ALA A 8 -12.56 -1.13 -1.19
CA ALA A 8 -12.32 -1.17 -2.63
C ALA A 8 -13.07 -0.03 -3.35
N HIS A 9 -12.79 1.21 -2.95
CA HIS A 9 -13.35 2.40 -3.61
C HIS A 9 -12.37 3.56 -3.47
N ASP A 10 -12.64 4.64 -4.20
CA ASP A 10 -11.84 5.87 -4.21
C ASP A 10 -10.38 5.59 -4.59
N ASN A 11 -10.16 4.66 -5.50
CA ASN A 11 -8.83 4.33 -6.01
C ASN A 11 -7.85 3.92 -4.90
N PHE A 12 -8.33 3.14 -3.94
CA PHE A 12 -7.51 2.75 -2.79
C PHE A 12 -6.17 2.13 -3.22
N THR A 13 -6.22 1.16 -4.15
CA THR A 13 -5.00 0.51 -4.63
C THR A 13 -4.01 1.53 -5.21
N ALA A 14 -4.50 2.43 -6.06
CA ALA A 14 -3.65 3.45 -6.67
C ALA A 14 -3.04 4.37 -5.61
N ARG A 15 -3.81 4.74 -4.58
CA ARG A 15 -3.30 5.59 -3.50
C ARG A 15 -2.22 4.89 -2.68
N VAL A 16 -2.40 3.59 -2.41
CA VAL A 16 -1.41 2.79 -1.69
C VAL A 16 -0.11 2.72 -2.47
N VAL A 17 -0.20 2.35 -3.75
CA VAL A 17 0.99 2.23 -4.60
C VAL A 17 1.71 3.57 -4.73
N ALA A 18 0.96 4.65 -4.96
CA ALA A 18 1.53 5.99 -5.08
C ALA A 18 2.21 6.42 -3.78
N CYS A 19 1.62 6.11 -2.64
CA CYS A 19 2.20 6.44 -1.33
C CYS A 19 3.57 5.80 -1.15
N VAL A 20 3.71 4.52 -1.48
CA VAL A 20 4.97 3.81 -1.36
C VAL A 20 5.98 4.34 -2.38
N ARG A 21 5.55 4.52 -3.63
CA ARG A 21 6.40 5.07 -4.68
C ARG A 21 6.96 6.43 -4.28
N ASP A 22 6.09 7.32 -3.80
CA ASP A 22 6.49 8.68 -3.46
C ASP A 22 7.43 8.70 -2.23
N GLU A 23 7.16 7.86 -1.24
CA GLU A 23 8.03 7.79 -0.06
C GLU A 23 9.44 7.34 -0.44
N LEU A 24 9.55 6.40 -1.36
CA LEU A 24 10.85 5.88 -1.82
C LEU A 24 11.42 6.65 -2.99
N ARG A 25 10.72 7.69 -3.47
CA ARG A 25 11.14 8.53 -4.60
C ARG A 25 11.45 7.71 -5.85
N MET A 26 10.61 6.72 -6.11
CA MET A 26 10.75 5.86 -7.28
C MET A 26 10.14 6.55 -8.51
N GLU A 27 10.72 6.32 -9.67
CA GLU A 27 10.18 6.82 -10.93
C GLU A 27 9.03 5.96 -11.45
N THR A 28 9.04 4.69 -11.08
CA THR A 28 8.01 3.74 -11.49
C THR A 28 7.38 3.11 -10.26
N ASP A 29 6.24 2.47 -10.43
CA ASP A 29 5.56 1.80 -9.33
C ASP A 29 6.38 0.62 -8.83
N PRO A 30 6.42 0.40 -7.50
CA PRO A 30 7.00 -0.83 -6.95
C PRO A 30 6.18 -2.04 -7.39
N PRO A 31 6.77 -3.23 -7.39
CA PRO A 31 6.00 -4.46 -7.66
C PRO A 31 4.87 -4.62 -6.66
N PHE A 32 3.68 -4.91 -7.15
CA PHE A 32 2.54 -5.14 -6.28
C PHE A 32 1.57 -6.13 -6.91
N THR A 33 0.79 -6.78 -6.06
CA THR A 33 -0.30 -7.64 -6.47
C THR A 33 -1.54 -7.25 -5.69
N ILE A 34 -2.71 -7.49 -6.28
CA ILE A 34 -3.98 -7.19 -5.62
C ILE A 34 -4.86 -8.43 -5.60
N LYS A 35 -5.68 -8.51 -4.57
CA LYS A 35 -6.68 -9.56 -4.44
C LYS A 35 -7.95 -8.93 -3.92
N ASN A 36 -9.03 -9.05 -4.69
CA ASN A 36 -10.34 -8.57 -4.27
C ASN A 36 -11.03 -9.60 -3.39
N THR A 37 -11.83 -9.12 -2.45
CA THR A 37 -12.65 -10.03 -1.66
C THR A 37 -13.83 -10.54 -2.49
N GLU A 38 -14.46 -11.62 -2.03
CA GLU A 38 -15.55 -12.28 -2.72
C GLU A 38 -16.70 -11.34 -3.08
N HIS A 39 -16.99 -10.37 -2.22
CA HIS A 39 -18.07 -9.41 -2.44
C HIS A 39 -17.62 -8.08 -2.98
N GLY A 40 -16.34 -7.92 -3.29
CA GLY A 40 -15.79 -6.70 -3.86
C GLY A 40 -15.75 -5.50 -2.93
N ARG A 41 -15.99 -5.67 -1.64
CA ARG A 41 -16.00 -4.57 -0.67
C ARG A 41 -14.60 -4.15 -0.23
N HIS A 42 -13.67 -5.10 -0.24
CA HIS A 42 -12.31 -4.89 0.22
C HIS A 42 -11.33 -5.32 -0.82
N VAL A 43 -10.15 -4.75 -0.77
CA VAL A 43 -9.04 -5.14 -1.63
C VAL A 43 -7.80 -5.31 -0.76
N SER A 44 -7.03 -6.36 -1.04
CA SER A 44 -5.74 -6.60 -0.40
C SER A 44 -4.66 -6.26 -1.40
N VAL A 45 -3.77 -5.34 -1.03
CA VAL A 45 -2.65 -4.91 -1.86
C VAL A 45 -1.37 -5.39 -1.19
N THR A 46 -0.61 -6.21 -1.89
CA THR A 46 0.70 -6.67 -1.42
C THR A 46 1.76 -5.95 -2.24
N ILE A 47 2.63 -5.21 -1.56
CA ILE A 47 3.68 -4.42 -2.21
C ILE A 47 5.03 -4.89 -1.72
N GLU A 48 5.95 -5.09 -2.67
CA GLU A 48 7.30 -5.56 -2.37
C GLU A 48 8.33 -4.56 -2.87
N PRO A 49 8.42 -3.38 -2.24
CA PRO A 49 9.39 -2.38 -2.65
C PRO A 49 10.78 -2.76 -2.15
N MET A 50 11.79 -2.25 -2.82
CA MET A 50 13.17 -2.36 -2.38
C MET A 50 13.44 -1.22 -1.39
N CYS A 51 13.48 -1.53 -0.10
CA CYS A 51 13.80 -0.55 0.93
C CYS A 51 15.27 -0.67 1.30
N GLU A 52 15.94 0.48 1.44
CA GLU A 52 17.37 0.52 1.76
C GLU A 52 17.64 0.62 3.25
N SER A 53 16.64 0.94 4.05
CA SER A 53 16.82 1.13 5.48
C SER A 53 15.54 0.82 6.24
N SER A 54 15.69 0.56 7.54
CA SER A 54 14.52 0.40 8.42
C SER A 54 13.75 1.70 8.57
N GLN A 55 14.39 2.84 8.42
CA GLN A 55 13.73 4.14 8.48
C GLN A 55 12.73 4.30 7.34
N GLN A 56 13.08 3.82 6.14
CA GLN A 56 12.15 3.84 5.02
C GLN A 56 10.94 2.95 5.29
N VAL A 57 11.15 1.78 5.87
CA VAL A 57 10.07 0.87 6.22
C VAL A 57 9.11 1.53 7.22
N LEU A 58 9.65 2.15 8.26
CA LEU A 58 8.84 2.84 9.27
C LEU A 58 8.08 4.03 8.68
N ALA A 59 8.71 4.78 7.78
CA ALA A 59 8.06 5.91 7.13
C ALA A 59 6.87 5.46 6.27
N ILE A 60 7.03 4.35 5.56
CA ILE A 60 5.96 3.78 4.76
C ILE A 60 4.79 3.35 5.66
N TYR A 61 5.08 2.63 6.75
CA TYR A 61 4.04 2.22 7.70
C TYR A 61 3.31 3.43 8.28
N SER A 62 4.03 4.47 8.62
CA SER A 62 3.44 5.69 9.17
C SER A 62 2.46 6.33 8.19
N ARG A 63 2.86 6.44 6.93
CA ARG A 63 1.99 7.04 5.90
C ARG A 63 0.78 6.16 5.59
N LEU A 64 0.98 4.85 5.46
CA LEU A 64 -0.11 3.93 5.16
C LEU A 64 -1.12 3.88 6.30
N SER A 65 -0.67 3.95 7.56
CA SER A 65 -1.55 3.86 8.73
C SER A 65 -2.53 5.03 8.82
N GLY A 66 -2.24 6.16 8.19
CA GLY A 66 -3.12 7.32 8.17
C GLY A 66 -4.01 7.41 6.94
N MET A 67 -3.98 6.41 6.07
CA MET A 67 -4.69 6.48 4.79
C MET A 67 -6.18 6.23 4.93
N ASP A 68 -6.98 7.07 4.27
CA ASP A 68 -8.44 6.90 4.26
C ASP A 68 -8.80 5.57 3.58
N GLY A 69 -9.74 4.86 4.20
CA GLY A 69 -10.18 3.58 3.66
C GLY A 69 -9.40 2.37 4.14
N LEU A 70 -8.35 2.59 4.91
CA LEU A 70 -7.55 1.50 5.46
C LEU A 70 -8.36 0.70 6.47
N VAL A 71 -8.33 -0.64 6.34
CA VAL A 71 -8.94 -1.57 7.28
C VAL A 71 -7.87 -2.26 8.11
N MET A 72 -6.82 -2.74 7.47
CA MET A 72 -5.78 -3.49 8.15
C MET A 72 -4.44 -3.30 7.43
N LEU A 73 -3.39 -3.17 8.20
CA LEU A 73 -2.02 -3.06 7.70
C LEU A 73 -1.16 -4.12 8.38
N LEU A 74 -0.60 -4.99 7.56
CA LEU A 74 0.25 -6.10 8.04
C LEU A 74 1.70 -5.94 7.63
#